data_9e9d6760880e5b92e97afc3c5eaf9ae4
#
_entry.id   9e9d6760880e5b92e97afc3c5eaf9ae4
#
_cell.length_a   1.000
_cell.length_b   1.000
_cell.length_c   1.000
_cell.angle_alpha   90.00
_cell.angle_beta   90.00
_cell.angle_gamma   90.00
#
_symmetry.space_group_name_H-M   'P 1'
#
loop_
_entity.id
_entity.type
_entity.pdbx_description
1 polymer ?
#
loop_
_entity_poly.entity_id
_entity_poly.type
_entity_poly.pdbx_seq_one_letter_code
_entity_poly.pdbx_strand_id
1 'polypeptide(L)' 'MDNMIGKKVIISGMAIEIISDDDERWECRNVTTKETVFIKKSILKDAIKLGKAEVMSEHDN' A
#
# COMPACT_ATOMS: atom_id res chain seq x y z
N MET A 1 -4.40 8.04 -13.77
CA MET A 1 -4.37 8.10 -12.40
C MET A 1 -4.55 6.79 -11.80
N ASP A 2 -3.63 6.40 -11.02
CA ASP A 2 -3.68 5.07 -10.45
C ASP A 2 -4.48 5.05 -9.16
N ASN A 3 -5.45 4.17 -9.13
CA ASN A 3 -6.22 4.01 -7.93
C ASN A 3 -5.70 2.80 -7.19
N MET A 4 -5.08 3.04 -6.05
CA MET A 4 -4.47 1.97 -5.28
C MET A 4 -5.41 1.36 -4.27
N ILE A 5 -6.63 1.89 -4.13
CA ILE A 5 -7.56 1.38 -3.13
C ILE A 5 -7.88 -0.08 -3.41
N GLY A 6 -7.80 -0.89 -2.38
CA GLY A 6 -8.04 -2.32 -2.49
C GLY A 6 -6.81 -3.15 -2.79
N LYS A 7 -5.70 -2.50 -3.12
CA LYS A 7 -4.48 -3.24 -3.42
C LYS A 7 -3.72 -3.55 -2.15
N LYS A 8 -2.96 -4.63 -2.21
CA LYS A 8 -2.09 -5.03 -1.11
C LYS A 8 -0.66 -4.79 -1.50
N VAL A 9 0.12 -4.32 -0.56
CA VAL A 9 1.52 -3.96 -0.80
C VAL A 9 2.36 -4.54 0.31
N ILE A 10 3.52 -5.07 -0.04
CA ILE A 10 4.50 -5.53 0.94
C ILE A 10 5.54 -4.43 1.06
N ILE A 11 5.70 -3.90 2.24
CA ILE A 11 6.68 -2.86 2.50
C ILE A 11 7.27 -3.04 3.88
N SER A 12 8.58 -3.02 3.99
CA SER A 12 9.30 -3.21 5.26
C SER A 12 8.86 -4.48 5.96
N GLY A 13 8.60 -5.52 5.19
CA GLY A 13 8.19 -6.79 5.78
C GLY A 13 6.75 -6.84 6.23
N MET A 14 5.99 -5.76 5.99
CA MET A 14 4.58 -5.73 6.37
C MET A 14 3.71 -5.89 5.14
N ALA A 15 2.63 -6.64 5.29
CA ALA A 15 1.61 -6.69 4.25
C ALA A 15 0.53 -5.68 4.64
N ILE A 16 0.29 -4.69 3.80
CA ILE A 16 -0.73 -3.69 4.08
C ILE A 16 -1.74 -3.69 2.96
N GLU A 17 -2.95 -3.32 3.30
CA GLU A 17 -4.02 -3.16 2.32
C GLU A 17 -4.39 -1.70 2.28
N ILE A 18 -4.47 -1.13 1.09
CA ILE A 18 -4.82 0.28 0.95
C ILE A 18 -6.33 0.39 1.00
N ILE A 19 -6.82 1.13 1.99
CA ILE A 19 -8.23 1.20 2.30
C ILE A 19 -8.89 2.41 1.68
N SER A 20 -8.28 3.57 1.82
CA SER A 20 -8.93 4.79 1.32
C SER A 20 -7.91 5.86 1.03
N ASP A 21 -8.38 6.86 0.30
CA ASP A 21 -7.60 8.00 -0.10
C ASP A 21 -7.72 9.07 0.97
N ASP A 22 -6.61 9.40 1.62
CA ASP A 22 -6.59 10.41 2.66
C ASP A 22 -5.72 11.56 2.18
N ASP A 23 -6.13 12.17 1.08
CA ASP A 23 -5.48 13.34 0.51
C ASP A 23 -4.04 13.03 0.09
N GLU A 24 -3.04 13.47 0.84
CA GLU A 24 -1.65 13.26 0.46
C GLU A 24 -1.11 11.92 0.90
N ARG A 25 -1.91 11.12 1.57
CA ARG A 25 -1.46 9.82 2.05
C ARG A 25 -2.55 8.81 1.84
N TRP A 26 -2.18 7.54 1.90
CA TRP A 26 -3.14 6.45 1.84
C TRP A 26 -3.42 6.00 3.25
N GLU A 27 -4.68 5.75 3.52
CA GLU A 27 -5.06 5.06 4.76
C GLU A 27 -4.96 3.58 4.46
N CYS A 28 -4.16 2.88 5.24
CA CYS A 28 -3.88 1.47 5.00
C CYS A 28 -4.14 0.68 6.27
N ARG A 29 -4.22 -0.63 6.11
CA ARG A 29 -4.38 -1.52 7.24
C ARG A 29 -3.33 -2.60 7.15
N ASN A 30 -2.64 -2.84 8.26
CA ASN A 30 -1.72 -3.96 8.35
C ASN A 30 -2.56 -5.22 8.36
N VAL A 31 -2.36 -6.09 7.39
CA VAL A 31 -3.19 -7.27 7.22
C VAL A 31 -3.06 -8.22 8.40
N THR A 32 -1.87 -8.26 8.99
CA THR A 32 -1.60 -9.17 10.11
C THR A 32 -2.11 -8.64 11.43
N THR A 33 -1.79 -7.38 11.75
CA THR A 33 -2.13 -6.82 13.06
C THR A 33 -3.47 -6.12 13.06
N LYS A 34 -3.99 -5.80 11.90
CA LYS A 34 -5.25 -5.06 11.73
C LYS A 34 -5.13 -3.60 12.14
N GLU A 35 -3.93 -3.12 12.37
CA GLU A 35 -3.74 -1.74 12.74
C GLU A 35 -3.77 -0.83 11.54
N THR A 36 -4.24 0.39 11.73
CA THR A 36 -4.27 1.39 10.67
C THR A 36 -2.91 2.05 10.54
N VAL A 37 -2.45 2.20 9.32
CA VAL A 37 -1.17 2.81 9.03
C VAL A 37 -1.38 3.83 7.93
N PHE A 38 -0.82 5.02 8.07
CA PHE A 38 -0.92 6.03 7.03
C PHE A 38 0.43 6.15 6.34
N ILE A 39 0.42 6.13 5.02
CA ILE A 39 1.64 6.21 4.24
C ILE A 39 1.48 7.30 3.20
N LYS A 40 2.42 8.24 3.15
CA LYS A 40 2.37 9.29 2.15
C LYS A 40 2.41 8.68 0.77
N LYS A 41 1.57 9.19 -0.10
CA LYS A 41 1.48 8.67 -1.47
C LYS A 41 2.81 8.77 -2.20
N SER A 42 3.54 9.87 -1.99
CA SER A 42 4.83 10.04 -2.64
C SER A 42 5.85 9.03 -2.12
N ILE A 43 5.80 8.74 -0.83
CA ILE A 43 6.74 7.77 -0.25
C ILE A 43 6.45 6.38 -0.76
N LEU A 44 5.17 6.02 -0.82
CA LEU A 44 4.82 4.69 -1.33
C LEU A 44 5.21 4.56 -2.79
N LYS A 45 4.95 5.60 -3.59
CA LYS A 45 5.29 5.58 -4.99
C LYS A 45 6.79 5.39 -5.19
N ASP A 46 7.59 6.13 -4.42
CA ASP A 46 9.03 6.02 -4.53
C ASP A 46 9.52 4.64 -4.07
N ALA A 47 8.93 4.11 -3.02
CA ALA A 47 9.32 2.80 -2.53
C ALA A 47 9.05 1.71 -3.57
N ILE A 48 7.92 1.81 -4.26
CA ILE A 48 7.61 0.86 -5.31
C ILE A 48 8.59 1.01 -6.46
N LYS A 49 8.88 2.25 -6.84
CA LYS A 49 9.78 2.51 -7.94
C LYS A 49 11.18 2.02 -7.65
N LEU A 50 11.62 2.11 -6.40
CA LEU A 50 12.95 1.68 -6.02
C LEU A 50 13.02 0.21 -5.63
N GLY A 51 11.93 -0.51 -5.73
CA GLY A 51 11.92 -1.92 -5.39
C GLY A 51 11.89 -2.21 -3.91
N LYS A 52 11.58 -1.20 -3.08
CA LYS A 52 11.51 -1.40 -1.64
C LYS A 52 10.11 -1.73 -1.17
N ALA A 53 9.13 -1.60 -2.03
CA ALA A 53 7.78 -2.03 -1.77
C ALA A 53 7.28 -2.76 -3.00
N GLU A 54 6.45 -3.76 -2.79
CA GLU A 54 5.98 -4.57 -3.90
C GLU A 54 4.47 -4.64 -3.86
N VAL A 55 3.83 -4.31 -4.98
CA VAL A 55 2.38 -4.42 -5.08
C VAL A 55 2.06 -5.85 -5.41
N MET A 56 1.21 -6.48 -4.61
CA MET A 56 0.83 -7.85 -4.84
C MET A 56 -0.25 -7.89 -5.91
N SER A 57 -0.06 -8.76 -6.88
CA SER A 57 -1.02 -8.92 -7.92
C SER A 57 -2.14 -9.80 -7.44
N GLU A 58 -3.33 -9.35 -7.64
CA GLU A 58 -4.43 -10.15 -7.30
C GLU A 58 -4.94 -10.90 -8.39
N HIS A 59 -4.40 -11.07 -9.43
CA HIS A 59 -4.99 -11.63 -10.51
C HIS A 59 -4.94 -12.94 -10.63
N ASP A 60 -5.64 -13.43 -10.84
CA ASP A 60 -5.58 -14.53 -10.93
C ASP A 60 -5.80 -15.05 -12.04
N ASN A 61 -5.70 -15.36 -12.50
CA ASN A 61 -5.79 -15.84 -13.51
C ASN A 61 -5.83 -16.22 -13.94
#